data_98d168ec10cdec32955786ef05c27f29
#
_entry.id   98d168ec10cdec32955786ef05c27f29
#
_cell.length_a   1.000
_cell.length_b   1.000
_cell.length_c   1.000
_cell.angle_alpha   90.00
_cell.angle_beta   90.00
_cell.angle_gamma   90.00
#
_symmetry.space_group_name_H-M   'P 1'
#
loop_
_entity.id
_entity.type
_entity.pdbx_description
1 polymer ?
#
loop_
_entity_poly.entity_id
_entity_poly.type
_entity_poly.pdbx_seq_one_letter_code
_entity_poly.pdbx_strand_id
1 'polypeptide(L)'
;GGLELTDEIRLTIAAQACLLLLHRKTDYYPQLASILVYPSSYTAHEKRHLGANIWEEGDEHRLGHTGRRLGSLVLAWDDARRGAANPSDGRNLVLHEFAHQLDFEDYATDGAPALATKAEYQSWARVMSREFAALRSAAETGIPTVLDIYGAENPAEFFAVVTEAFFERPRALRAKHPELYAEFARFFRQDPIQYSAEPGRRTLNKR
;
A
#
# COMPACT_ATOMS: atom_id res chain seq x y z
N GLY A 1 9.71 25.93 9.03
CA GLY A 1 8.40 26.30 8.55
C GLY A 1 7.58 25.04 8.32
N GLY A 2 6.58 24.80 9.14
CA GLY A 2 5.73 23.63 9.03
C GLY A 2 4.72 23.76 7.89
N LEU A 3 4.29 22.61 7.33
CA LEU A 3 3.17 22.55 6.41
C LEU A 3 1.88 22.90 7.19
N GLU A 4 1.07 23.82 6.69
CA GLU A 4 -0.27 24.05 7.20
C GLU A 4 -1.19 22.93 6.74
N LEU A 5 -1.84 22.24 7.67
CA LEU A 5 -2.77 21.15 7.38
C LEU A 5 -4.12 21.72 6.91
N THR A 6 -4.26 21.87 5.59
CA THR A 6 -5.50 22.32 4.95
C THR A 6 -6.54 21.19 4.90
N ASP A 7 -7.79 21.55 4.62
CA ASP A 7 -8.86 20.55 4.41
C ASP A 7 -8.60 19.69 3.17
N GLU A 8 -7.93 20.21 2.14
CA GLU A 8 -7.48 19.42 0.99
C GLU A 8 -6.58 18.27 1.43
N ILE A 9 -5.56 18.54 2.26
CA ILE A 9 -4.65 17.53 2.79
C ILE A 9 -5.42 16.47 3.58
N ARG A 10 -6.25 16.93 4.52
CA ARG A 10 -7.03 16.02 5.39
C ARG A 10 -7.98 15.13 4.59
N LEU A 11 -8.75 15.71 3.68
CA LEU A 11 -9.72 14.98 2.86
C LEU A 11 -9.03 14.01 1.89
N THR A 12 -7.92 14.42 1.26
CA THR A 12 -7.17 13.57 0.34
C THR A 12 -6.65 12.31 1.04
N ILE A 13 -6.06 12.47 2.23
CA ILE A 13 -5.53 11.33 3.00
C ILE A 13 -6.69 10.49 3.55
N ALA A 14 -7.67 11.12 4.18
CA ALA A 14 -8.77 10.40 4.81
C ALA A 14 -9.62 9.60 3.80
N ALA A 15 -9.90 10.16 2.63
CA ALA A 15 -10.68 9.47 1.61
C ALA A 15 -10.00 8.19 1.12
N GLN A 16 -8.70 8.23 0.89
CA GLN A 16 -7.92 7.06 0.45
C GLN A 16 -7.76 6.04 1.57
N ALA A 17 -7.47 6.48 2.79
CA ALA A 17 -7.43 5.60 3.96
C ALA A 17 -8.76 4.89 4.20
N CYS A 18 -9.87 5.62 4.15
CA CYS A 18 -11.20 5.06 4.32
C CYS A 18 -11.63 4.13 3.16
N LEU A 19 -11.08 4.31 1.95
CA LEU A 19 -11.34 3.40 0.83
C LEU A 19 -10.95 1.95 1.18
N LEU A 20 -9.85 1.74 1.89
CA LEU A 20 -9.40 0.41 2.33
C LEU A 20 -10.34 -0.23 3.37
N LEU A 21 -11.13 0.57 4.07
CA LEU A 21 -12.03 0.12 5.14
C LEU A 21 -13.47 -0.11 4.69
N LEU A 22 -13.83 0.31 3.47
CA LEU A 22 -15.20 0.16 2.96
C LEU A 22 -15.64 -1.31 3.01
N HIS A 23 -16.88 -1.54 3.52
CA HIS A 23 -17.50 -2.86 3.66
C HIS A 23 -16.81 -3.84 4.64
N ARG A 24 -15.73 -3.44 5.31
CA ARG A 24 -15.10 -4.19 6.38
C ARG A 24 -15.69 -3.79 7.74
N LYS A 25 -15.72 -4.74 8.68
CA LYS A 25 -15.86 -4.41 10.11
C LYS A 25 -14.49 -3.95 10.59
N THR A 26 -14.39 -2.76 11.15
CA THR A 26 -13.10 -2.17 11.50
C THR A 26 -13.24 -1.22 12.68
N ASP A 27 -12.16 -1.06 13.44
CA ASP A 27 -11.99 -0.06 14.49
C ASP A 27 -11.17 1.16 13.98
N TYR A 28 -11.16 1.41 12.67
CA TYR A 28 -10.52 2.56 12.02
C TYR A 28 -9.02 2.68 12.33
N TYR A 29 -8.24 1.64 12.01
CA TYR A 29 -6.79 1.59 12.27
C TYR A 29 -6.44 1.75 13.75
N PRO A 30 -6.79 0.78 14.60
CA PRO A 30 -6.73 0.91 16.05
C PRO A 30 -5.30 1.15 16.59
N GLN A 31 -4.28 0.81 15.82
CA GLN A 31 -2.88 1.02 16.18
C GLN A 31 -2.34 2.39 15.75
N LEU A 32 -3.12 3.16 14.97
CA LEU A 32 -2.70 4.47 14.45
C LEU A 32 -3.08 5.58 15.44
N ALA A 33 -2.08 6.21 16.04
CA ALA A 33 -2.26 7.32 16.98
C ALA A 33 -2.12 8.71 16.31
N SER A 34 -1.28 8.82 15.27
CA SER A 34 -1.02 10.08 14.60
C SER A 34 -0.58 9.93 13.15
N ILE A 35 -0.87 10.93 12.34
CA ILE A 35 -0.38 11.06 10.97
C ILE A 35 0.44 12.34 10.90
N LEU A 36 1.72 12.21 10.56
CA LEU A 36 2.64 13.32 10.36
C LEU A 36 2.76 13.59 8.87
N VAL A 37 2.47 14.80 8.44
CA VAL A 37 2.51 15.17 7.02
C VAL A 37 3.63 16.18 6.80
N TYR A 38 4.59 15.82 5.94
CA TYR A 38 5.68 16.69 5.51
C TYR A 38 5.38 17.25 4.11
N PRO A 39 5.93 18.42 3.76
CA PRO A 39 5.69 19.03 2.44
C PRO A 39 6.13 18.13 1.27
N SER A 40 7.27 17.45 1.43
CA SER A 40 7.89 16.57 0.43
C SER A 40 8.62 15.42 1.10
N SER A 41 9.05 14.45 0.31
CA SER A 41 9.94 13.37 0.76
C SER A 41 11.17 13.93 1.47
N TYR A 42 11.66 13.21 2.46
CA TYR A 42 12.85 13.58 3.22
C TYR A 42 13.83 12.40 3.30
N THR A 43 15.09 12.73 3.40
CA THR A 43 16.14 11.73 3.67
C THR A 43 16.28 11.56 5.18
N ALA A 44 16.03 10.38 5.70
CA ALA A 44 16.29 10.05 7.08
C ALA A 44 17.66 9.39 7.20
N HIS A 45 18.52 9.95 8.05
CA HIS A 45 19.75 9.26 8.45
C HIS A 45 19.39 8.18 9.47
N GLU A 46 19.38 6.94 9.07
CA GLU A 46 19.23 5.81 9.99
C GLU A 46 20.59 5.24 10.36
N LYS A 47 20.81 5.12 11.68
CA LYS A 47 21.90 4.30 12.22
C LYS A 47 21.34 2.91 12.51
N ARG A 48 21.69 1.93 11.69
CA ARG A 48 21.30 0.55 11.90
C ARG A 48 22.40 -0.17 12.69
N HIS A 49 22.04 -0.66 13.87
CA HIS A 49 22.96 -1.47 14.68
C HIS A 49 22.99 -2.90 14.13
N LEU A 50 24.10 -3.28 13.55
CA LEU A 50 24.30 -4.61 12.94
C LEU A 50 24.85 -5.66 13.94
N GLY A 51 24.97 -5.31 15.22
CA GLY A 51 25.57 -6.15 16.26
C GLY A 51 27.09 -5.89 16.42
N ALA A 52 27.68 -6.38 17.52
CA ALA A 52 29.12 -6.27 17.79
C ALA A 52 29.74 -4.87 17.60
N ASN A 53 29.03 -3.80 18.02
CA ASN A 53 29.45 -2.39 17.85
C ASN A 53 29.64 -1.90 16.41
N ILE A 54 29.06 -2.60 15.42
CA ILE A 54 29.04 -2.14 14.03
C ILE A 54 27.75 -1.38 13.80
N TRP A 55 27.87 -0.16 13.26
CA TRP A 55 26.78 0.72 12.88
C TRP A 55 26.84 0.95 11.38
N GLU A 56 25.74 0.72 10.68
CA GLU A 56 25.58 1.13 9.29
C GLU A 56 24.86 2.48 9.29
N GLU A 57 25.49 3.46 8.68
CA GLU A 57 24.91 4.79 8.46
C GLU A 57 24.51 4.87 6.99
N GLY A 58 23.23 5.00 6.70
CA GLY A 58 22.71 5.10 5.34
C GLY A 58 21.67 6.20 5.21
N ASP A 59 21.68 6.86 4.04
CA ASP A 59 20.65 7.81 3.65
C ASP A 59 19.51 7.04 2.99
N GLU A 60 18.37 6.96 3.66
CA GLU A 60 17.17 6.36 3.11
C GLU A 60 16.20 7.44 2.66
N HIS A 61 15.89 7.45 1.37
CA HIS A 61 14.84 8.32 0.82
C HIS A 61 13.46 7.78 1.22
N ARG A 62 12.78 8.52 2.10
CA ARG A 62 11.45 8.12 2.58
C ARG A 62 10.36 9.00 1.97
N LEU A 63 9.49 8.37 1.21
CA LEU A 63 8.24 8.96 0.71
C LEU A 63 7.14 8.85 1.77
N GLY A 64 7.14 7.73 2.51
CA GLY A 64 6.28 7.43 3.65
C GLY A 64 7.00 6.49 4.61
N HIS A 65 6.50 6.36 5.82
CA HIS A 65 7.03 5.43 6.82
C HIS A 65 5.99 5.15 7.90
N THR A 66 5.74 3.88 8.11
CA THR A 66 5.02 3.42 9.30
C THR A 66 6.00 3.26 10.44
N GLY A 67 6.04 4.25 11.32
CA GLY A 67 6.93 4.23 12.49
C GLY A 67 6.53 3.12 13.47
N ARG A 68 7.42 2.14 13.68
CA ARG A 68 7.24 1.09 14.72
C ARG A 68 7.15 1.64 16.15
N ARG A 69 7.45 2.93 16.35
CA ARG A 69 7.34 3.58 17.65
C ARG A 69 6.08 4.43 17.68
N LEU A 70 5.14 4.06 18.54
CA LEU A 70 4.00 4.86 18.98
C LEU A 70 2.85 5.07 17.97
N GLY A 71 2.64 4.19 16.99
CA GLY A 71 1.48 4.29 16.09
C GLY A 71 1.48 5.57 15.25
N SER A 72 2.64 6.01 14.79
CA SER A 72 2.76 7.18 13.92
C SER A 72 2.95 6.76 12.47
N LEU A 73 2.17 7.34 11.57
CA LEU A 73 2.32 7.25 10.13
C LEU A 73 2.91 8.55 9.60
N VAL A 74 3.89 8.47 8.71
CA VAL A 74 4.53 9.65 8.10
C VAL A 74 4.23 9.66 6.61
N LEU A 75 3.78 10.80 6.08
CA LEU A 75 3.44 10.97 4.66
C LEU A 75 4.11 12.21 4.08
N ALA A 76 4.64 12.10 2.87
CA ALA A 76 5.04 13.21 2.03
C ALA A 76 3.81 13.73 1.26
N TRP A 77 3.47 15.00 1.43
CA TRP A 77 2.26 15.58 0.83
C TRP A 77 2.32 15.63 -0.70
N ASP A 78 3.46 15.97 -1.26
CA ASP A 78 3.65 16.00 -2.71
C ASP A 78 3.42 14.64 -3.37
N ASP A 79 3.82 13.54 -2.72
CA ASP A 79 3.59 12.18 -3.19
C ASP A 79 2.14 11.72 -2.96
N ALA A 80 1.59 12.00 -1.78
CA ALA A 80 0.18 11.71 -1.48
C ALA A 80 -0.77 12.40 -2.46
N ARG A 81 -0.50 13.69 -2.79
CA ARG A 81 -1.26 14.45 -3.78
C ARG A 81 -1.08 13.90 -5.20
N ARG A 82 0.13 13.45 -5.56
CA ARG A 82 0.45 12.89 -6.87
C ARG A 82 -0.29 11.57 -7.09
N GLY A 83 -0.26 10.66 -6.11
CA GLY A 83 -1.03 9.41 -6.16
C GLY A 83 -2.53 9.67 -6.28
N ALA A 84 -3.09 10.58 -5.48
CA ALA A 84 -4.50 10.95 -5.56
C ALA A 84 -4.91 11.54 -6.93
N ALA A 85 -4.00 12.25 -7.60
CA ALA A 85 -4.25 12.86 -8.91
C ALA A 85 -4.19 11.84 -10.07
N ASN A 86 -3.52 10.70 -9.91
CA ASN A 86 -3.39 9.67 -10.93
C ASN A 86 -3.81 8.28 -10.42
N PRO A 87 -5.10 7.99 -10.36
CA PRO A 87 -5.62 6.75 -9.77
C PRO A 87 -5.51 5.54 -10.73
N SER A 88 -4.50 5.47 -11.59
CA SER A 88 -4.41 4.43 -12.64
C SER A 88 -2.98 3.96 -12.95
N ASP A 89 -1.96 4.48 -12.27
CA ASP A 89 -0.58 4.07 -12.51
C ASP A 89 -0.10 2.95 -11.58
N GLY A 90 -0.84 2.66 -10.53
CA GLY A 90 -0.52 1.63 -9.55
C GLY A 90 0.48 2.10 -8.49
N ARG A 91 0.57 3.42 -8.27
CA ARG A 91 1.46 4.05 -7.30
C ARG A 91 0.72 5.07 -6.44
N ASN A 92 0.45 4.70 -5.21
CA ASN A 92 -0.31 5.53 -4.29
C ASN A 92 0.22 5.42 -2.87
N LEU A 93 1.02 6.40 -2.47
CA LEU A 93 1.64 6.44 -1.14
C LEU A 93 0.63 6.25 0.00
N VAL A 94 -0.55 6.86 -0.08
CA VAL A 94 -1.54 6.75 1.00
C VAL A 94 -2.08 5.33 1.09
N LEU A 95 -2.44 4.69 -0.04
CA LEU A 95 -2.89 3.30 -0.05
C LEU A 95 -1.79 2.36 0.45
N HIS A 96 -0.54 2.61 0.05
CA HIS A 96 0.64 1.84 0.47
C HIS A 96 0.82 1.85 1.98
N GLU A 97 0.94 3.04 2.56
CA GLU A 97 1.19 3.20 3.99
C GLU A 97 0.02 2.73 4.87
N PHE A 98 -1.21 2.93 4.41
CA PHE A 98 -2.37 2.41 5.11
C PHE A 98 -2.57 0.90 4.93
N ALA A 99 -2.02 0.29 3.87
CA ALA A 99 -1.92 -1.17 3.80
C ALA A 99 -1.01 -1.73 4.90
N HIS A 100 0.13 -1.10 5.18
CA HIS A 100 0.96 -1.48 6.33
C HIS A 100 0.24 -1.33 7.67
N GLN A 101 -0.68 -0.35 7.81
CA GLN A 101 -1.51 -0.26 9.02
C GLN A 101 -2.47 -1.47 9.15
N LEU A 102 -3.01 -1.98 8.03
CA LEU A 102 -3.84 -3.18 8.03
C LEU A 102 -3.04 -4.45 8.32
N ASP A 103 -1.82 -4.53 7.78
CA ASP A 103 -0.90 -5.64 8.06
C ASP A 103 -0.52 -5.70 9.54
N PHE A 104 -0.42 -4.53 10.17
CA PHE A 104 -0.04 -4.39 11.59
C PHE A 104 -1.21 -4.54 12.58
N GLU A 105 -2.45 -4.80 12.14
CA GLU A 105 -3.61 -4.93 13.03
C GLU A 105 -3.42 -6.06 14.08
N ASP A 106 -2.66 -7.10 13.76
CA ASP A 106 -2.33 -8.22 14.66
C ASP A 106 -0.92 -8.12 15.28
N TYR A 107 -0.27 -6.95 15.18
CA TYR A 107 1.09 -6.66 15.64
C TYR A 107 2.21 -7.38 14.87
N ALA A 108 1.90 -8.01 13.73
CA ALA A 108 2.87 -8.49 12.77
C ALA A 108 2.99 -7.54 11.57
N THR A 109 4.05 -7.65 10.80
CA THR A 109 4.26 -6.98 9.52
C THR A 109 4.87 -8.01 8.58
N ASP A 110 4.06 -8.95 8.16
CA ASP A 110 4.49 -10.11 7.40
C ASP A 110 3.70 -10.32 6.09
N GLY A 111 2.87 -9.33 5.71
CA GLY A 111 2.03 -9.35 4.53
C GLY A 111 0.79 -10.23 4.66
N ALA A 112 0.42 -10.57 5.90
CA ALA A 112 -0.76 -11.39 6.20
C ALA A 112 -1.69 -10.67 7.18
N PRO A 113 -2.51 -9.70 6.72
CA PRO A 113 -3.39 -8.95 7.59
C PRO A 113 -4.39 -9.85 8.31
N ALA A 114 -5.01 -9.36 9.38
CA ALA A 114 -5.94 -10.13 10.19
C ALA A 114 -7.10 -10.72 9.35
N LEU A 115 -7.15 -12.05 9.22
CA LEU A 115 -8.15 -12.81 8.51
C LEU A 115 -9.08 -13.53 9.47
N ALA A 116 -10.34 -13.82 9.04
CA ALA A 116 -11.35 -14.32 9.95
C ALA A 116 -11.19 -15.82 10.28
N THR A 117 -10.61 -16.62 9.39
CA THR A 117 -10.57 -18.08 9.53
C THR A 117 -9.22 -18.68 9.15
N LYS A 118 -8.91 -19.85 9.71
CA LYS A 118 -7.71 -20.62 9.32
C LYS A 118 -7.70 -20.97 7.83
N ALA A 119 -8.84 -21.22 7.23
CA ALA A 119 -8.94 -21.52 5.81
C ALA A 119 -8.56 -20.32 4.93
N GLU A 120 -8.96 -19.10 5.36
CA GLU A 120 -8.54 -17.86 4.69
C GLU A 120 -7.03 -17.65 4.81
N TYR A 121 -6.44 -17.84 5.99
CA TYR A 121 -4.97 -17.78 6.14
C TYR A 121 -4.24 -18.80 5.26
N GLN A 122 -4.75 -20.01 5.14
CA GLN A 122 -4.14 -21.03 4.26
C GLN A 122 -4.22 -20.65 2.78
N SER A 123 -5.38 -20.12 2.33
CA SER A 123 -5.54 -19.65 0.95
C SER A 123 -4.65 -18.44 0.66
N TRP A 124 -4.64 -17.47 1.56
CA TRP A 124 -3.81 -16.27 1.51
C TRP A 124 -2.33 -16.64 1.41
N ALA A 125 -1.82 -17.41 2.35
CA ALA A 125 -0.41 -17.82 2.37
C ALA A 125 0.02 -18.54 1.08
N ARG A 126 -0.82 -19.45 0.56
CA ARG A 126 -0.55 -20.16 -0.69
C ARG A 126 -0.44 -19.20 -1.88
N VAL A 127 -1.39 -18.29 -2.03
CA VAL A 127 -1.42 -17.35 -3.15
C VAL A 127 -0.31 -16.32 -3.02
N MET A 128 -0.21 -15.66 -1.86
CA MET A 128 0.80 -14.63 -1.62
C MET A 128 2.22 -15.15 -1.79
N SER A 129 2.56 -16.32 -1.22
CA SER A 129 3.91 -16.89 -1.35
C SER A 129 4.28 -17.20 -2.80
N ARG A 130 3.34 -17.75 -3.58
CA ARG A 130 3.56 -18.04 -5.00
C ARG A 130 3.78 -16.76 -5.80
N GLU A 131 2.92 -15.78 -5.63
CA GLU A 131 2.97 -14.54 -6.40
C GLU A 131 4.16 -13.65 -5.99
N PHE A 132 4.53 -13.66 -4.71
CA PHE A 132 5.74 -13.00 -4.22
C PHE A 132 7.00 -13.62 -4.81
N ALA A 133 7.10 -14.95 -4.85
CA ALA A 133 8.23 -15.64 -5.48
C ALA A 133 8.32 -15.32 -6.98
N ALA A 134 7.17 -15.24 -7.67
CA ALA A 134 7.13 -14.86 -9.08
C ALA A 134 7.60 -13.41 -9.31
N LEU A 135 7.19 -12.48 -8.45
CA LEU A 135 7.64 -11.07 -8.52
C LEU A 135 9.15 -10.94 -8.28
N ARG A 136 9.70 -11.67 -7.29
CA ARG A 136 11.14 -11.70 -7.04
C ARG A 136 11.92 -12.21 -8.25
N SER A 137 11.47 -13.32 -8.84
CA SER A 137 12.10 -13.85 -10.06
C SER A 137 12.02 -12.88 -11.23
N ALA A 138 10.90 -12.15 -11.39
CA ALA A 138 10.76 -11.13 -12.41
C ALA A 138 11.70 -9.93 -12.17
N ALA A 139 11.87 -9.50 -10.90
CA ALA A 139 12.82 -8.45 -10.53
C ALA A 139 14.28 -8.84 -10.85
N GLU A 140 14.67 -10.09 -10.53
CA GLU A 140 16.01 -10.62 -10.82
C GLU A 140 16.29 -10.71 -12.31
N THR A 141 15.28 -11.02 -13.12
CA THR A 141 15.41 -11.24 -14.57
C THR A 141 15.07 -10.02 -15.42
N GLY A 142 14.61 -8.93 -14.80
CA GLY A 142 14.21 -7.69 -15.51
C GLY A 142 12.94 -7.85 -16.36
N ILE A 143 12.10 -8.86 -16.07
CA ILE A 143 10.84 -9.08 -16.80
C ILE A 143 9.80 -8.05 -16.35
N PRO A 144 9.16 -7.30 -17.27
CA PRO A 144 8.11 -6.35 -16.92
C PRO A 144 6.91 -7.00 -16.23
N THR A 145 6.43 -6.40 -15.14
CA THR A 145 5.29 -6.88 -14.36
C THR A 145 4.20 -5.83 -14.26
N VAL A 146 3.00 -6.24 -13.85
CA VAL A 146 1.90 -5.34 -13.49
C VAL A 146 2.17 -4.68 -12.14
N LEU A 147 2.81 -5.41 -11.25
CA LEU A 147 3.19 -4.97 -9.90
C LEU A 147 4.52 -4.21 -9.95
N ASP A 148 4.67 -3.21 -9.11
CA ASP A 148 5.96 -2.56 -8.92
C ASP A 148 6.96 -3.56 -8.29
N ILE A 149 8.19 -3.57 -8.82
CA ILE A 149 9.26 -4.48 -8.35
C ILE A 149 9.68 -4.20 -6.90
N TYR A 150 9.34 -3.02 -6.36
CA TYR A 150 9.54 -2.70 -4.95
C TYR A 150 8.85 -3.72 -4.02
N GLY A 151 7.71 -4.27 -4.43
CA GLY A 151 7.05 -5.36 -3.72
C GLY A 151 7.87 -6.66 -3.61
N ALA A 152 8.99 -6.80 -4.32
CA ALA A 152 9.87 -7.97 -4.21
C ALA A 152 10.82 -7.92 -2.99
N GLU A 153 10.90 -6.80 -2.26
CA GLU A 153 11.78 -6.64 -1.10
C GLU A 153 11.44 -7.59 0.04
N ASN A 154 10.18 -7.58 0.45
CA ASN A 154 9.68 -8.43 1.54
C ASN A 154 8.15 -8.61 1.43
N PRO A 155 7.55 -9.55 2.18
CA PRO A 155 6.11 -9.81 2.11
C PRO A 155 5.22 -8.63 2.48
N ALA A 156 5.63 -7.75 3.40
CA ALA A 156 4.85 -6.58 3.78
C ALA A 156 4.80 -5.55 2.64
N GLU A 157 5.92 -5.29 1.96
CA GLU A 157 5.96 -4.44 0.76
C GLU A 157 5.17 -5.06 -0.38
N PHE A 158 5.23 -6.39 -0.53
CA PHE A 158 4.41 -7.08 -1.51
C PHE A 158 2.92 -6.84 -1.28
N PHE A 159 2.44 -6.96 -0.04
CA PHE A 159 1.05 -6.68 0.31
C PHE A 159 0.66 -5.25 -0.02
N ALA A 160 1.51 -4.27 0.33
CA ALA A 160 1.25 -2.86 0.07
C ALA A 160 1.19 -2.55 -1.44
N VAL A 161 2.17 -3.01 -2.23
CA VAL A 161 2.20 -2.84 -3.69
C VAL A 161 1.01 -3.52 -4.38
N VAL A 162 0.61 -4.71 -3.93
CA VAL A 162 -0.59 -5.36 -4.47
C VAL A 162 -1.85 -4.58 -4.11
N THR A 163 -1.91 -3.97 -2.91
CA THR A 163 -3.03 -3.09 -2.52
C THR A 163 -3.16 -1.90 -3.47
N GLU A 164 -2.06 -1.22 -3.78
CA GLU A 164 -2.06 -0.13 -4.77
C GLU A 164 -2.57 -0.62 -6.13
N ALA A 165 -2.01 -1.72 -6.65
CA ALA A 165 -2.41 -2.28 -7.94
C ALA A 165 -3.88 -2.76 -7.95
N PHE A 166 -4.39 -3.27 -6.83
CA PHE A 166 -5.77 -3.72 -6.69
C PHE A 166 -6.77 -2.57 -6.85
N PHE A 167 -6.49 -1.42 -6.26
CA PHE A 167 -7.38 -0.27 -6.36
C PHE A 167 -7.18 0.55 -7.63
N GLU A 168 -5.96 0.69 -8.13
CA GLU A 168 -5.65 1.57 -9.26
C GLU A 168 -5.52 0.85 -10.60
N ARG A 169 -5.12 -0.42 -10.62
CA ARG A 169 -4.96 -1.24 -11.84
C ARG A 169 -5.74 -2.55 -11.79
N PRO A 170 -7.00 -2.56 -11.31
CA PRO A 170 -7.73 -3.78 -10.99
C PRO A 170 -7.90 -4.72 -12.19
N ARG A 171 -8.13 -4.17 -13.38
CA ARG A 171 -8.30 -4.97 -14.61
C ARG A 171 -7.00 -5.67 -15.01
N ALA A 172 -5.87 -4.97 -14.92
CA ALA A 172 -4.55 -5.52 -15.23
C ALA A 172 -4.16 -6.58 -14.20
N LEU A 173 -4.37 -6.30 -12.91
CA LEU A 173 -4.12 -7.26 -11.83
C LEU A 173 -4.96 -8.53 -12.02
N ARG A 174 -6.27 -8.42 -12.24
CA ARG A 174 -7.12 -9.59 -12.46
C ARG A 174 -6.71 -10.39 -13.69
N ALA A 175 -6.32 -9.72 -14.77
CA ALA A 175 -5.94 -10.39 -16.01
C ALA A 175 -4.63 -11.19 -15.88
N LYS A 176 -3.68 -10.72 -15.09
CA LYS A 176 -2.36 -11.33 -14.92
C LYS A 176 -2.24 -12.21 -13.67
N HIS A 177 -2.95 -11.85 -12.61
CA HIS A 177 -2.88 -12.47 -11.29
C HIS A 177 -4.32 -12.73 -10.73
N PRO A 178 -5.13 -13.57 -11.38
CA PRO A 178 -6.55 -13.72 -11.05
C PRO A 178 -6.81 -14.25 -9.65
N GLU A 179 -5.98 -15.17 -9.14
CA GLU A 179 -6.13 -15.69 -7.77
C GLU A 179 -5.73 -14.63 -6.74
N LEU A 180 -4.67 -13.87 -7.00
CA LEU A 180 -4.26 -12.76 -6.14
C LEU A 180 -5.36 -11.69 -6.05
N TYR A 181 -5.91 -11.31 -7.21
CA TYR A 181 -7.06 -10.40 -7.25
C TYR A 181 -8.24 -10.90 -6.42
N ALA A 182 -8.56 -12.20 -6.50
CA ALA A 182 -9.67 -12.81 -5.77
C ALA A 182 -9.45 -12.80 -4.24
N GLU A 183 -8.19 -13.00 -3.76
CA GLU A 183 -7.87 -12.88 -2.34
C GLU A 183 -8.07 -11.44 -1.85
N PHE A 184 -7.60 -10.45 -2.59
CA PHE A 184 -7.77 -9.03 -2.24
C PHE A 184 -9.24 -8.60 -2.30
N ALA A 185 -9.99 -9.03 -3.32
CA ALA A 185 -11.43 -8.75 -3.41
C ALA A 185 -12.21 -9.33 -2.21
N ARG A 186 -11.82 -10.50 -1.72
CA ARG A 186 -12.40 -11.12 -0.53
C ARG A 186 -12.01 -10.36 0.75
N PHE A 187 -10.73 -10.01 0.89
CA PHE A 187 -10.20 -9.30 2.05
C PHE A 187 -10.83 -7.91 2.19
N PHE A 188 -10.80 -7.11 1.11
CA PHE A 188 -11.37 -5.76 1.11
C PHE A 188 -12.90 -5.74 0.98
N ARG A 189 -13.54 -6.87 0.62
CA ARG A 189 -14.97 -6.96 0.31
C ARG A 189 -15.40 -5.95 -0.77
N GLN A 190 -14.54 -5.74 -1.74
CA GLN A 190 -14.70 -4.80 -2.83
C GLN A 190 -14.30 -5.46 -4.16
N ASP A 191 -14.89 -5.00 -5.24
CA ASP A 191 -14.48 -5.33 -6.62
C ASP A 191 -14.26 -4.03 -7.40
N PRO A 192 -13.04 -3.46 -7.35
CA PRO A 192 -12.75 -2.17 -7.98
C PRO A 192 -13.00 -2.12 -9.49
N ILE A 193 -13.07 -3.26 -10.17
CA ILE A 193 -13.40 -3.30 -11.60
C ILE A 193 -14.80 -2.75 -11.87
N GLN A 194 -15.73 -2.90 -10.93
CA GLN A 194 -17.11 -2.46 -11.10
C GLN A 194 -17.27 -0.93 -11.16
N TYR A 195 -16.34 -0.20 -10.55
CA TYR A 195 -16.36 1.26 -10.52
C TYR A 195 -15.13 1.91 -11.17
N SER A 196 -14.16 1.13 -11.64
CA SER A 196 -13.06 1.66 -12.43
C SER A 196 -13.53 2.01 -13.85
N ALA A 197 -13.17 3.21 -14.34
CA ALA A 197 -13.51 3.62 -15.69
C ALA A 197 -13.01 2.61 -16.73
N GLU A 198 -13.82 2.31 -17.75
CA GLU A 198 -13.36 1.53 -18.89
C GLU A 198 -12.29 2.34 -19.65
N PRO A 199 -11.15 1.72 -20.03
CA PRO A 199 -10.19 2.37 -20.90
C PRO A 199 -10.89 2.78 -22.20
N GLY A 200 -11.08 4.10 -22.41
CA GLY A 200 -11.65 4.61 -23.65
C GLY A 200 -13.02 5.30 -23.57
N ARG A 201 -13.76 5.23 -22.48
CA ARG A 201 -14.95 6.07 -22.29
C ARG A 201 -14.57 7.43 -21.68
N ARG A 202 -14.02 8.34 -22.50
CA ARG A 202 -14.15 9.77 -22.20
C ARG A 202 -15.65 10.09 -22.25
N THR A 203 -16.28 10.26 -21.11
CA THR A 203 -17.57 10.95 -21.04
C THR A 203 -17.36 12.39 -21.46
N LEU A 204 -17.56 12.64 -22.77
CA LEU A 204 -17.79 13.99 -23.29
C LEU A 204 -19.14 14.44 -22.71
N ASN A 205 -19.16 14.95 -21.48
CA ASN A 205 -20.26 15.80 -21.06
C ASN A 205 -20.10 17.15 -21.77
N LYS A 206 -20.70 17.23 -22.96
CA LYS A 206 -21.11 18.51 -23.55
C LYS A 206 -22.29 19.03 -22.74
N ARG A 207 -22.06 20.06 -21.94
CA ARG A 207 -23.02 21.14 -21.71
C ARG A 207 -22.25 22.45 -21.48
#